data_f85057c5b722887293ff92a82a5e6d57
#
_entry.id   f85057c5b722887293ff92a82a5e6d57
#
_cell.length_a   1.000
_cell.length_b   1.000
_cell.length_c   1.000
_cell.angle_alpha   90.00
_cell.angle_beta   90.00
_cell.angle_gamma   90.00
#
_symmetry.space_group_name_H-M   'P 1'
#
loop_
_entity.id
_entity.type
_entity.pdbx_description
1 polymer ?
#
loop_
_entity_poly.entity_id
_entity_poly.type
_entity_poly.pdbx_seq_one_letter_code
_entity_poly.pdbx_strand_id
1 'polypeptide(L)'
;MSDHIIRGMAANNQVRFFAGTTRDIVETAKSIHNTSPVATAALGRLLTAGALMGAQCKNESDVLTLQIQCNGPIGGLTVTADAHSRVKGYVNNPNVILHANDKGKLDVAKALDLGVLSVIKDIGLKEPYVGQTQLVSGGNSEDLTYYFATSEQIPTSVALGVLMEKDNTVKQAGGFIIQLMPFASDELIDVLEKRLNEFSSITSLLDAGKTPLDIIKDVFEGYDVVVTDELPTEWHCNCSKERYYNAVLSLGKKEIASLLEEGEPIEVNCQFCNSHYKFSPDELKEMLLKAAAK
;
A
#
# COMPACT_ATOMS: atom_id res chain seq x y z
N MET A 1 -7.69 16.22 11.18
CA MET A 1 -6.26 16.28 10.87
C MET A 1 -6.08 15.59 9.54
N SER A 2 -5.24 16.09 8.65
CA SER A 2 -4.88 15.41 7.40
C SER A 2 -4.06 14.15 7.69
N ASP A 3 -4.12 13.18 6.78
CA ASP A 3 -3.31 11.98 6.88
C ASP A 3 -1.81 12.30 6.90
N HIS A 4 -1.06 11.62 7.78
CA HIS A 4 0.38 11.83 7.92
C HIS A 4 1.05 10.57 8.48
N ILE A 5 2.35 10.46 8.21
CA ILE A 5 3.23 9.42 8.76
C ILE A 5 4.27 10.10 9.63
N ILE A 6 4.41 9.64 10.86
CA ILE A 6 5.56 9.96 11.72
C ILE A 6 6.58 8.82 11.61
N ARG A 7 7.85 9.18 11.59
CA ARG A 7 8.96 8.24 11.73
C ARG A 7 9.91 8.67 12.82
N GLY A 8 10.57 7.71 13.47
CA GLY A 8 11.47 8.02 14.56
C GLY A 8 12.17 6.81 15.15
N MET A 9 12.79 7.05 16.29
CA MET A 9 13.54 6.08 17.04
C MET A 9 12.98 5.99 18.47
N ALA A 10 13.12 4.82 19.08
CA ALA A 10 12.73 4.60 20.48
C ALA A 10 13.77 3.73 21.20
N ALA A 11 13.67 3.69 22.54
CA ALA A 11 14.50 2.89 23.44
C ALA A 11 16.00 3.07 23.15
N ASN A 12 16.51 4.30 23.25
CA ASN A 12 17.92 4.67 22.98
C ASN A 12 18.38 4.21 21.59
N ASN A 13 17.58 4.47 20.56
CA ASN A 13 17.81 4.08 19.17
C ASN A 13 17.86 2.56 18.89
N GLN A 14 17.40 1.73 19.80
CA GLN A 14 17.35 0.28 19.59
C GLN A 14 16.18 -0.15 18.69
N VAL A 15 15.21 0.74 18.47
CA VAL A 15 14.03 0.49 17.64
C VAL A 15 13.78 1.68 16.74
N ARG A 16 13.46 1.42 15.47
CA ARG A 16 12.89 2.43 14.60
C ARG A 16 11.40 2.18 14.40
N PHE A 17 10.62 3.23 14.24
CA PHE A 17 9.19 3.12 14.01
C PHE A 17 8.70 4.05 12.88
N PHE A 18 7.60 3.62 12.26
CA PHE A 18 6.80 4.37 11.31
C PHE A 18 5.35 4.19 11.74
N ALA A 19 4.61 5.26 11.92
CA ALA A 19 3.20 5.17 12.32
C ALA A 19 2.40 6.30 11.67
N GLY A 20 1.13 6.05 11.34
CA GLY A 20 0.36 7.09 10.69
C GLY A 20 -1.11 6.78 10.53
N THR A 21 -1.84 7.80 10.05
CA THR A 21 -3.23 7.73 9.62
C THR A 21 -3.32 7.75 8.09
N THR A 22 -4.31 7.08 7.54
CA THR A 22 -4.53 6.96 6.09
C THR A 22 -6.03 6.96 5.75
N ARG A 23 -6.86 7.57 6.60
CA ARG A 23 -8.32 7.58 6.43
C ARG A 23 -8.74 8.21 5.11
N ASP A 24 -8.19 9.36 4.79
CA ASP A 24 -8.57 10.13 3.59
C ASP A 24 -8.07 9.44 2.32
N ILE A 25 -6.90 8.79 2.38
CA ILE A 25 -6.37 7.94 1.30
C ILE A 25 -7.31 6.78 1.02
N VAL A 26 -7.75 6.06 2.05
CA VAL A 26 -8.61 4.88 1.90
C VAL A 26 -10.00 5.28 1.42
N GLU A 27 -10.57 6.39 1.91
CA GLU A 27 -11.85 6.91 1.43
C GLU A 27 -11.75 7.36 -0.03
N THR A 28 -10.63 7.97 -0.43
CA THR A 28 -10.37 8.33 -1.84
C THR A 28 -10.32 7.10 -2.73
N ALA A 29 -9.57 6.05 -2.33
CA ALA A 29 -9.50 4.79 -3.06
C ALA A 29 -10.87 4.13 -3.19
N LYS A 30 -11.64 4.08 -2.09
CA LYS A 30 -13.01 3.56 -2.07
C LYS A 30 -13.90 4.31 -3.05
N SER A 31 -13.83 5.64 -3.08
CA SER A 31 -14.64 6.48 -3.96
C SER A 31 -14.29 6.29 -5.43
N ILE A 32 -13.00 6.17 -5.76
CA ILE A 32 -12.51 5.97 -7.13
C ILE A 32 -12.94 4.60 -7.68
N HIS A 33 -12.81 3.56 -6.86
CA HIS A 33 -13.02 2.16 -7.29
C HIS A 33 -14.38 1.61 -6.88
N ASN A 34 -15.19 2.37 -6.15
CA ASN A 34 -16.49 1.96 -5.61
C ASN A 34 -16.43 0.61 -4.89
N THR A 35 -15.45 0.45 -4.00
CA THR A 35 -15.16 -0.82 -3.35
C THR A 35 -16.19 -1.17 -2.27
N SER A 36 -16.54 -2.46 -2.18
CA SER A 36 -17.30 -3.04 -1.07
C SER A 36 -16.54 -2.91 0.26
N PRO A 37 -17.19 -3.04 1.43
CA PRO A 37 -16.52 -2.91 2.72
C PRO A 37 -15.29 -3.79 2.90
N VAL A 38 -15.37 -5.07 2.49
CA VAL A 38 -14.25 -6.00 2.63
C VAL A 38 -13.11 -5.67 1.65
N ALA A 39 -13.43 -5.27 0.42
CA ALA A 39 -12.44 -4.84 -0.56
C ALA A 39 -11.77 -3.51 -0.13
N THR A 40 -12.54 -2.58 0.45
CA THR A 40 -12.02 -1.34 1.05
C THR A 40 -11.04 -1.66 2.19
N ALA A 41 -11.40 -2.59 3.08
CA ALA A 41 -10.53 -2.97 4.19
C ALA A 41 -9.23 -3.64 3.71
N ALA A 42 -9.30 -4.52 2.72
CA ALA A 42 -8.14 -5.19 2.14
C ALA A 42 -7.20 -4.18 1.45
N LEU A 43 -7.74 -3.37 0.53
CA LEU A 43 -6.97 -2.35 -0.20
C LEU A 43 -6.43 -1.28 0.75
N GLY A 44 -7.24 -0.81 1.70
CA GLY A 44 -6.86 0.22 2.65
C GLY A 44 -5.72 -0.19 3.57
N ARG A 45 -5.69 -1.44 4.05
CA ARG A 45 -4.54 -1.97 4.81
C ARG A 45 -3.27 -1.98 3.95
N LEU A 46 -3.37 -2.41 2.69
CA LEU A 46 -2.22 -2.43 1.80
C LEU A 46 -1.75 -1.01 1.41
N LEU A 47 -2.67 -0.04 1.24
CA LEU A 47 -2.35 1.38 1.05
C LEU A 47 -1.61 1.97 2.26
N THR A 48 -2.09 1.65 3.48
CA THR A 48 -1.42 2.04 4.73
C THR A 48 -0.01 1.45 4.80
N ALA A 49 0.14 0.17 4.49
CA ALA A 49 1.45 -0.47 4.41
C ALA A 49 2.36 0.22 3.39
N GLY A 50 1.83 0.54 2.20
CA GLY A 50 2.55 1.27 1.16
C GLY A 50 3.04 2.62 1.65
N ALA A 51 2.20 3.42 2.33
CA ALA A 51 2.58 4.72 2.88
C ALA A 51 3.69 4.60 3.93
N LEU A 52 3.54 3.66 4.89
CA LEU A 52 4.54 3.41 5.94
C LEU A 52 5.88 2.89 5.37
N MET A 53 5.85 2.05 4.34
CA MET A 53 7.04 1.53 3.68
C MET A 53 7.66 2.55 2.72
N GLY A 54 6.86 3.41 2.09
CA GLY A 54 7.33 4.56 1.30
C GLY A 54 8.16 5.51 2.15
N ALA A 55 7.74 5.77 3.40
CA ALA A 55 8.51 6.57 4.35
C ALA A 55 9.89 5.96 4.71
N GLN A 56 10.17 4.70 4.33
CA GLN A 56 11.48 4.04 4.51
C GLN A 56 12.40 4.25 3.31
N CYS A 57 11.90 4.72 2.17
CA CYS A 57 12.69 4.99 0.97
C CYS A 57 13.76 6.06 1.27
N LYS A 58 14.94 5.89 0.65
CA LYS A 58 16.10 6.74 0.92
C LYS A 58 16.29 7.85 -0.11
N ASN A 59 15.92 7.56 -1.37
CA ASN A 59 16.06 8.51 -2.47
C ASN A 59 14.68 8.96 -2.94
N GLU A 60 14.57 10.19 -3.39
CA GLU A 60 13.30 10.75 -3.90
C GLU A 60 12.74 10.00 -5.12
N SER A 61 13.61 9.35 -5.89
CA SER A 61 13.23 8.55 -7.06
C SER A 61 12.79 7.13 -6.74
N ASP A 62 12.98 6.68 -5.49
CA ASP A 62 12.62 5.32 -5.10
C ASP A 62 11.12 5.10 -5.21
N VAL A 63 10.73 3.97 -5.77
CA VAL A 63 9.34 3.55 -5.92
C VAL A 63 9.17 2.15 -5.34
N LEU A 64 8.18 2.00 -4.49
CA LEU A 64 7.76 0.74 -3.89
C LEU A 64 6.46 0.27 -4.54
N THR A 65 6.37 -1.00 -4.92
CA THR A 65 5.12 -1.65 -5.29
C THR A 65 4.87 -2.86 -4.41
N LEU A 66 3.69 -2.88 -3.78
CA LEU A 66 3.15 -4.02 -3.05
C LEU A 66 2.09 -4.68 -3.93
N GLN A 67 2.26 -5.95 -4.24
CA GLN A 67 1.31 -6.70 -5.04
C GLN A 67 0.91 -7.98 -4.31
N ILE A 68 -0.39 -8.20 -4.18
CA ILE A 68 -0.94 -9.48 -3.72
C ILE A 68 -1.64 -10.14 -4.91
N GLN A 69 -1.17 -11.33 -5.26
CA GLN A 69 -1.85 -12.23 -6.18
C GLN A 69 -2.45 -13.36 -5.35
N CYS A 70 -3.75 -13.61 -5.50
CA CYS A 70 -4.46 -14.53 -4.62
C CYS A 70 -5.61 -15.25 -5.32
N ASN A 71 -6.03 -16.38 -4.72
CA ASN A 71 -7.10 -17.24 -5.24
C ASN A 71 -8.47 -16.84 -4.72
N GLY A 72 -8.54 -15.98 -3.70
CA GLY A 72 -9.80 -15.52 -3.14
C GLY A 72 -10.59 -14.63 -4.10
N PRO A 73 -11.87 -14.35 -3.78
CA PRO A 73 -12.79 -13.66 -4.69
C PRO A 73 -12.36 -12.22 -5.03
N ILE A 74 -11.44 -11.63 -4.29
CA ILE A 74 -10.89 -10.31 -4.55
C ILE A 74 -9.93 -10.29 -5.76
N GLY A 75 -9.30 -11.43 -6.08
CA GLY A 75 -8.48 -11.66 -7.26
C GLY A 75 -7.09 -10.99 -7.25
N GLY A 76 -6.82 -10.12 -6.27
CA GLY A 76 -5.54 -9.46 -6.09
C GLY A 76 -5.64 -7.97 -5.82
N LEU A 77 -4.52 -7.41 -5.35
CA LEU A 77 -4.36 -6.01 -4.97
C LEU A 77 -3.02 -5.50 -5.48
N THR A 78 -2.96 -4.26 -5.90
CA THR A 78 -1.69 -3.58 -6.23
C THR A 78 -1.68 -2.18 -5.62
N VAL A 79 -0.61 -1.86 -4.92
CA VAL A 79 -0.36 -0.54 -4.32
C VAL A 79 1.04 -0.10 -4.71
N THR A 80 1.17 1.17 -5.10
CA THR A 80 2.46 1.81 -5.36
C THR A 80 2.63 2.99 -4.43
N ALA A 81 3.81 3.13 -3.85
CA ALA A 81 4.19 4.23 -2.97
C ALA A 81 5.51 4.84 -3.43
N ASP A 82 5.72 6.12 -3.14
CA ASP A 82 6.99 6.82 -3.36
C ASP A 82 7.65 7.26 -2.03
N ALA A 83 8.84 7.85 -2.13
CA ALA A 83 9.61 8.32 -0.97
C ALA A 83 8.94 9.46 -0.17
N HIS A 84 7.92 10.11 -0.73
CA HIS A 84 7.12 11.12 -0.04
C HIS A 84 5.87 10.53 0.63
N SER A 85 5.80 9.20 0.78
CA SER A 85 4.63 8.49 1.31
C SER A 85 3.33 8.73 0.54
N ARG A 86 3.41 9.16 -0.73
CA ARG A 86 2.26 9.29 -1.62
C ARG A 86 1.94 7.92 -2.20
N VAL A 87 0.67 7.55 -2.16
CA VAL A 87 0.24 6.20 -2.53
C VAL A 87 -0.89 6.22 -3.54
N LYS A 88 -0.98 5.14 -4.30
CA LYS A 88 -2.11 4.78 -5.15
C LYS A 88 -2.24 3.27 -5.19
N GLY A 89 -3.45 2.78 -5.43
CA GLY A 89 -3.65 1.33 -5.50
C GLY A 89 -4.99 0.97 -6.12
N TYR A 90 -5.16 -0.28 -6.45
CA TYR A 90 -6.41 -0.83 -6.93
C TYR A 90 -6.59 -2.27 -6.49
N VAL A 91 -7.81 -2.74 -6.61
CA VAL A 91 -8.23 -4.13 -6.36
C VAL A 91 -8.82 -4.70 -7.64
N ASN A 92 -8.53 -5.97 -7.95
CA ASN A 92 -9.00 -6.59 -9.19
C ASN A 92 -10.53 -6.75 -9.20
N ASN A 93 -11.13 -7.17 -8.08
CA ASN A 93 -12.58 -7.23 -7.93
C ASN A 93 -13.04 -6.36 -6.76
N PRO A 94 -13.57 -5.15 -7.03
CA PRO A 94 -14.04 -4.24 -5.99
C PRO A 94 -15.37 -4.64 -5.34
N ASN A 95 -16.15 -5.54 -5.96
CA ASN A 95 -17.54 -5.84 -5.59
C ASN A 95 -17.68 -7.11 -4.72
N VAL A 96 -16.62 -7.55 -4.06
CA VAL A 96 -16.67 -8.74 -3.21
C VAL A 96 -17.56 -8.50 -2.00
N ILE A 97 -18.52 -9.39 -1.77
CA ILE A 97 -19.39 -9.37 -0.59
C ILE A 97 -19.16 -10.66 0.20
N LEU A 98 -18.74 -10.53 1.45
CA LEU A 98 -18.56 -11.64 2.38
C LEU A 98 -19.25 -11.34 3.70
N HIS A 99 -19.74 -12.39 4.38
CA HIS A 99 -20.19 -12.26 5.75
C HIS A 99 -19.02 -11.91 6.68
N ALA A 100 -19.35 -11.23 7.79
CA ALA A 100 -18.38 -11.00 8.84
C ALA A 100 -17.80 -12.34 9.36
N ASN A 101 -16.56 -12.32 9.79
CA ASN A 101 -15.95 -13.48 10.44
C ASN A 101 -16.55 -13.73 11.84
N ASP A 102 -16.15 -14.82 12.52
CA ASP A 102 -16.65 -15.22 13.83
C ASP A 102 -16.44 -14.15 14.94
N LYS A 103 -15.54 -13.18 14.70
CA LYS A 103 -15.29 -12.04 15.60
C LYS A 103 -16.11 -10.80 15.21
N GLY A 104 -17.05 -10.91 14.25
CA GLY A 104 -17.86 -9.81 13.77
C GLY A 104 -17.10 -8.76 12.94
N LYS A 105 -15.91 -9.10 12.43
CA LYS A 105 -15.07 -8.22 11.61
C LYS A 105 -15.16 -8.58 10.14
N LEU A 106 -14.83 -7.62 9.25
CA LEU A 106 -14.68 -7.87 7.82
C LEU A 106 -13.65 -8.97 7.56
N ASP A 107 -14.04 -10.00 6.82
CA ASP A 107 -13.23 -11.20 6.59
C ASP A 107 -12.29 -11.01 5.38
N VAL A 108 -11.24 -10.19 5.61
CA VAL A 108 -10.22 -9.91 4.59
C VAL A 108 -9.44 -11.18 4.26
N ALA A 109 -9.18 -12.02 5.25
CA ALA A 109 -8.46 -13.28 5.06
C ALA A 109 -9.18 -14.18 4.04
N LYS A 110 -10.51 -14.33 4.17
CA LYS A 110 -11.31 -15.09 3.23
C LYS A 110 -11.43 -14.43 1.85
N ALA A 111 -11.37 -13.08 1.81
CA ALA A 111 -11.37 -12.34 0.55
C ALA A 111 -10.10 -12.57 -0.26
N LEU A 112 -8.95 -12.74 0.41
CA LEU A 112 -7.64 -12.99 -0.20
C LEU A 112 -7.39 -14.50 -0.42
N ASP A 113 -7.73 -15.34 0.58
CA ASP A 113 -7.44 -16.77 0.57
C ASP A 113 -5.93 -17.04 0.37
N LEU A 114 -5.56 -18.12 -0.32
CA LEU A 114 -4.17 -18.45 -0.62
C LEU A 114 -3.60 -17.45 -1.64
N GLY A 115 -2.38 -16.99 -1.42
CA GLY A 115 -1.77 -16.04 -2.31
C GLY A 115 -0.30 -15.76 -2.02
N VAL A 116 0.26 -14.86 -2.81
CA VAL A 116 1.64 -14.40 -2.72
C VAL A 116 1.66 -12.88 -2.59
N LEU A 117 2.40 -12.39 -1.60
CA LEU A 117 2.79 -10.99 -1.47
C LEU A 117 4.12 -10.79 -2.17
N SER A 118 4.18 -9.88 -3.13
CA SER A 118 5.39 -9.41 -3.78
C SER A 118 5.66 -7.97 -3.37
N VAL A 119 6.88 -7.70 -2.91
CA VAL A 119 7.39 -6.36 -2.59
C VAL A 119 8.47 -6.03 -3.61
N ILE A 120 8.19 -5.05 -4.45
CA ILE A 120 9.04 -4.64 -5.57
C ILE A 120 9.60 -3.26 -5.23
N LYS A 121 10.92 -3.13 -5.13
CA LYS A 121 11.61 -1.87 -4.83
C LYS A 121 12.43 -1.44 -6.05
N ASP A 122 11.96 -0.40 -6.75
CA ASP A 122 12.73 0.28 -7.79
C ASP A 122 13.55 1.40 -7.13
N ILE A 123 14.82 1.16 -6.97
CA ILE A 123 15.80 2.06 -6.35
C ILE A 123 16.83 2.58 -7.37
N GLY A 124 16.46 2.61 -8.66
CA GLY A 124 17.31 3.09 -9.74
C GLY A 124 18.37 2.09 -10.21
N LEU A 125 18.27 0.82 -9.85
CA LEU A 125 19.15 -0.24 -10.39
C LEU A 125 18.62 -0.71 -11.75
N LYS A 126 19.46 -1.48 -12.48
CA LYS A 126 19.09 -2.04 -13.79
C LYS A 126 17.79 -2.87 -13.72
N GLU A 127 17.62 -3.60 -12.64
CA GLU A 127 16.43 -4.37 -12.35
C GLU A 127 15.96 -4.05 -10.92
N PRO A 128 14.64 -3.94 -10.66
CA PRO A 128 14.14 -3.71 -9.33
C PRO A 128 14.40 -4.92 -8.43
N TYR A 129 14.59 -4.69 -7.14
CA TYR A 129 14.61 -5.76 -6.16
C TYR A 129 13.20 -6.30 -5.96
N VAL A 130 13.05 -7.62 -5.95
CA VAL A 130 11.75 -8.30 -5.77
C VAL A 130 11.87 -9.32 -4.64
N GLY A 131 11.17 -9.08 -3.54
CA GLY A 131 10.97 -10.06 -2.47
C GLY A 131 9.57 -10.65 -2.54
N GLN A 132 9.44 -11.96 -2.34
CA GLN A 132 8.16 -12.65 -2.41
C GLN A 132 7.98 -13.58 -1.22
N THR A 133 6.76 -13.60 -0.67
CA THR A 133 6.36 -14.55 0.38
C THR A 133 4.93 -15.04 0.16
N GLN A 134 4.64 -16.23 0.62
CA GLN A 134 3.25 -16.70 0.69
C GLN A 134 2.48 -15.90 1.75
N LEU A 135 1.20 -15.68 1.53
CA LEU A 135 0.31 -15.15 2.57
C LEU A 135 0.19 -16.19 3.68
N VAL A 136 0.37 -15.75 4.93
CA VAL A 136 0.29 -16.61 6.12
C VAL A 136 -1.07 -16.48 6.82
N SER A 137 -1.68 -15.30 6.77
CA SER A 137 -2.97 -15.02 7.37
C SER A 137 -3.98 -14.40 6.42
N GLY A 138 -3.52 -13.75 5.34
CA GLY A 138 -4.35 -12.90 4.48
C GLY A 138 -4.87 -11.64 5.19
N GLY A 139 -4.34 -11.32 6.37
CA GLY A 139 -4.72 -10.12 7.13
C GLY A 139 -3.91 -8.88 6.78
N ASN A 140 -2.91 -9.00 5.92
CA ASN A 140 -1.90 -8.04 5.49
C ASN A 140 -0.86 -7.68 6.57
N SER A 141 -1.22 -7.59 7.84
CA SER A 141 -0.28 -7.25 8.94
C SER A 141 0.73 -8.37 9.18
N GLU A 142 0.23 -9.57 9.45
CA GLU A 142 1.03 -10.77 9.68
C GLU A 142 1.81 -11.17 8.42
N ASP A 143 1.21 -10.98 7.24
CA ASP A 143 1.84 -11.28 5.95
C ASP A 143 3.07 -10.39 5.72
N LEU A 144 2.99 -9.10 6.07
CA LEU A 144 4.11 -8.16 6.01
C LEU A 144 5.14 -8.42 7.12
N THR A 145 4.70 -8.76 8.33
CA THR A 145 5.61 -9.18 9.41
C THR A 145 6.44 -10.38 8.96
N TYR A 146 5.80 -11.37 8.35
CA TYR A 146 6.48 -12.54 7.79
C TYR A 146 7.43 -12.19 6.65
N TYR A 147 7.02 -11.28 5.74
CA TYR A 147 7.88 -10.77 4.68
C TYR A 147 9.15 -10.12 5.23
N PHE A 148 9.04 -9.23 6.22
CA PHE A 148 10.21 -8.57 6.81
C PHE A 148 11.15 -9.58 7.47
N ALA A 149 10.62 -10.57 8.16
CA ALA A 149 11.42 -11.59 8.83
C ALA A 149 12.14 -12.50 7.84
N THR A 150 11.50 -12.92 6.75
CA THR A 150 12.02 -13.94 5.84
C THR A 150 12.78 -13.37 4.66
N SER A 151 12.36 -12.23 4.10
CA SER A 151 12.96 -11.64 2.91
C SER A 151 13.95 -10.53 3.25
N GLU A 152 13.66 -9.69 4.23
CA GLU A 152 14.55 -8.59 4.64
C GLU A 152 15.40 -8.93 5.87
N GLN A 153 15.07 -10.00 6.57
CA GLN A 153 15.75 -10.47 7.79
C GLN A 153 15.79 -9.38 8.88
N ILE A 154 14.73 -8.58 8.97
CA ILE A 154 14.56 -7.53 9.96
C ILE A 154 13.40 -7.93 10.89
N PRO A 155 13.65 -8.17 12.19
CA PRO A 155 12.58 -8.39 13.15
C PRO A 155 11.64 -7.19 13.20
N THR A 156 10.39 -7.41 12.80
CA THR A 156 9.42 -6.35 12.55
C THR A 156 8.06 -6.72 13.12
N SER A 157 7.37 -5.78 13.74
CA SER A 157 5.96 -5.88 14.06
C SER A 157 5.17 -4.89 13.19
N VAL A 158 4.10 -5.36 12.56
CA VAL A 158 3.23 -4.56 11.72
C VAL A 158 1.80 -4.62 12.27
N ALA A 159 1.18 -3.46 12.45
CA ALA A 159 -0.25 -3.34 12.74
C ALA A 159 -0.91 -2.43 11.71
N LEU A 160 -1.93 -2.93 11.03
CA LEU A 160 -2.70 -2.21 10.02
C LEU A 160 -4.19 -2.35 10.32
N GLY A 161 -4.96 -1.30 10.07
CA GLY A 161 -6.39 -1.36 10.32
C GLY A 161 -7.19 -0.41 9.43
N VAL A 162 -8.39 -0.84 9.08
CA VAL A 162 -9.43 -0.04 8.45
C VAL A 162 -10.74 -0.32 9.18
N LEU A 163 -11.37 0.71 9.69
CA LEU A 163 -12.68 0.66 10.33
C LEU A 163 -13.69 1.36 9.43
N MET A 164 -14.76 0.65 9.11
CA MET A 164 -15.84 1.16 8.28
C MET A 164 -17.03 1.58 9.14
N GLU A 165 -17.72 2.63 8.73
CA GLU A 165 -19.05 2.97 9.24
C GLU A 165 -20.13 2.11 8.58
N LYS A 166 -21.32 2.13 9.16
CA LYS A 166 -22.47 1.36 8.65
C LYS A 166 -22.97 1.81 7.28
N ASP A 167 -22.70 3.06 6.93
CA ASP A 167 -23.02 3.64 5.62
C ASP A 167 -21.94 3.38 4.55
N ASN A 168 -20.99 2.51 4.87
CA ASN A 168 -19.85 2.17 4.03
C ASN A 168 -18.83 3.32 3.82
N THR A 169 -18.80 4.32 4.68
CA THR A 169 -17.69 5.30 4.72
C THR A 169 -16.55 4.80 5.60
N VAL A 170 -15.34 5.30 5.35
CA VAL A 170 -14.17 4.95 6.17
C VAL A 170 -14.18 5.80 7.43
N LYS A 171 -14.32 5.16 8.60
CA LYS A 171 -14.27 5.83 9.89
C LYS A 171 -12.85 6.14 10.31
N GLN A 172 -11.99 5.11 10.31
CA GLN A 172 -10.57 5.20 10.66
C GLN A 172 -9.76 4.26 9.78
N ALA A 173 -8.55 4.70 9.42
CA ALA A 173 -7.54 3.86 8.81
C ALA A 173 -6.16 4.34 9.26
N GLY A 174 -5.25 3.39 9.47
CA GLY A 174 -3.88 3.69 9.88
C GLY A 174 -3.13 2.43 10.30
N GLY A 175 -1.91 2.65 10.76
CA GLY A 175 -1.05 1.55 11.15
C GLY A 175 0.29 1.99 11.68
N PHE A 176 1.11 0.99 12.02
CA PHE A 176 2.52 1.18 12.31
C PHE A 176 3.38 0.03 11.80
N ILE A 177 4.66 0.31 11.63
CA ILE A 177 5.74 -0.64 11.45
C ILE A 177 6.79 -0.32 12.51
N ILE A 178 7.11 -1.30 13.35
CA ILE A 178 8.13 -1.22 14.41
C ILE A 178 9.21 -2.24 14.09
N GLN A 179 10.47 -1.80 14.04
CA GLN A 179 11.60 -2.62 13.61
C GLN A 179 12.74 -2.56 14.60
N LEU A 180 13.22 -3.73 15.03
CA LEU A 180 14.39 -3.83 15.89
C LEU A 180 15.67 -3.49 15.14
N MET A 181 16.56 -2.75 15.79
CA MET A 181 17.91 -2.53 15.32
C MET A 181 18.82 -3.72 15.71
N PRO A 182 19.93 -3.97 14.99
CA PRO A 182 20.76 -5.15 15.24
C PRO A 182 21.36 -5.28 16.66
N PHE A 183 21.34 -4.20 17.43
CA PHE A 183 21.86 -4.11 18.81
C PHE A 183 20.76 -4.00 19.86
N ALA A 184 19.51 -4.31 19.51
CA ALA A 184 18.43 -4.33 20.50
C ALA A 184 18.70 -5.39 21.56
N SER A 185 18.47 -5.02 22.83
CA SER A 185 18.68 -5.93 23.96
C SER A 185 17.56 -6.95 24.11
N ASP A 186 17.87 -8.13 24.63
CA ASP A 186 16.89 -9.20 24.83
C ASP A 186 15.76 -8.75 25.81
N GLU A 187 16.09 -7.96 26.84
CA GLU A 187 15.10 -7.42 27.78
C GLU A 187 14.09 -6.51 27.09
N LEU A 188 14.54 -5.69 26.13
CA LEU A 188 13.65 -4.83 25.35
C LEU A 188 12.75 -5.67 24.43
N ILE A 189 13.30 -6.71 23.82
CA ILE A 189 12.56 -7.62 22.93
C ILE A 189 11.42 -8.29 23.72
N ASP A 190 11.71 -8.87 24.87
CA ASP A 190 10.73 -9.53 25.75
C ASP A 190 9.59 -8.58 26.15
N VAL A 191 9.93 -7.34 26.52
CA VAL A 191 8.94 -6.32 26.87
C VAL A 191 8.06 -5.95 25.69
N LEU A 192 8.64 -5.74 24.50
CA LEU A 192 7.90 -5.38 23.29
C LEU A 192 7.00 -6.52 22.82
N GLU A 193 7.49 -7.77 22.81
CA GLU A 193 6.68 -8.94 22.47
C GLU A 193 5.44 -9.04 23.34
N LYS A 194 5.60 -8.90 24.66
CA LYS A 194 4.46 -8.92 25.58
C LYS A 194 3.45 -7.82 25.27
N ARG A 195 3.91 -6.57 25.11
CA ARG A 195 3.04 -5.41 24.85
C ARG A 195 2.31 -5.51 23.51
N LEU A 196 3.01 -5.95 22.47
CA LEU A 196 2.44 -6.11 21.14
C LEU A 196 1.44 -7.26 21.05
N ASN A 197 1.64 -8.33 21.86
CA ASN A 197 0.65 -9.41 21.98
C ASN A 197 -0.63 -8.97 22.73
N GLU A 198 -0.49 -8.05 23.68
CA GLU A 198 -1.62 -7.45 24.41
C GLU A 198 -2.23 -6.24 23.71
N PHE A 199 -1.66 -5.84 22.54
CA PHE A 199 -2.03 -4.62 21.83
C PHE A 199 -3.47 -4.68 21.31
N SER A 200 -4.24 -3.65 21.63
CA SER A 200 -5.57 -3.46 21.08
C SER A 200 -5.49 -3.17 19.57
N SER A 201 -6.60 -3.32 18.86
CA SER A 201 -6.62 -3.01 17.44
C SER A 201 -6.26 -1.53 17.20
N ILE A 202 -5.41 -1.27 16.20
CA ILE A 202 -4.98 0.09 15.82
C ILE A 202 -6.19 1.00 15.58
N THR A 203 -7.23 0.50 14.92
CA THR A 203 -8.43 1.27 14.63
C THR A 203 -9.25 1.62 15.85
N SER A 204 -9.26 0.76 16.88
CA SER A 204 -9.95 1.07 18.14
C SER A 204 -9.26 2.21 18.90
N LEU A 205 -7.93 2.28 18.85
CA LEU A 205 -7.16 3.36 19.45
C LEU A 205 -7.34 4.68 18.72
N LEU A 206 -7.30 4.65 17.38
CA LEU A 206 -7.59 5.82 16.54
C LEU A 206 -9.02 6.32 16.73
N ASP A 207 -9.99 5.42 16.84
CA ASP A 207 -11.39 5.76 17.08
C ASP A 207 -11.64 6.35 18.49
N ALA A 208 -10.81 5.96 19.46
CA ALA A 208 -10.78 6.57 20.78
C ALA A 208 -10.07 7.95 20.81
N GLY A 209 -9.61 8.46 19.66
CA GLY A 209 -8.98 9.76 19.52
C GLY A 209 -7.48 9.79 19.78
N LYS A 210 -6.80 8.63 19.91
CA LYS A 210 -5.34 8.60 20.01
C LYS A 210 -4.68 8.96 18.69
N THR A 211 -3.62 9.76 18.75
CA THR A 211 -2.77 10.05 17.61
C THR A 211 -1.79 8.90 17.34
N PRO A 212 -1.18 8.81 16.14
CA PRO A 212 -0.11 7.86 15.88
C PRO A 212 1.03 7.93 16.92
N LEU A 213 1.39 9.14 17.36
CA LEU A 213 2.41 9.33 18.37
C LEU A 213 1.99 8.79 19.75
N ASP A 214 0.72 8.98 20.15
CA ASP A 214 0.22 8.45 21.43
C ASP A 214 0.26 6.93 21.41
N ILE A 215 -0.11 6.31 20.29
CA ILE A 215 -0.06 4.86 20.12
C ILE A 215 1.38 4.33 20.25
N ILE A 216 2.34 4.99 19.61
CA ILE A 216 3.76 4.62 19.73
C ILE A 216 4.24 4.81 21.16
N LYS A 217 3.88 5.90 21.84
CA LYS A 217 4.23 6.12 23.25
C LYS A 217 3.66 5.05 24.20
N ASP A 218 2.44 4.55 23.94
CA ASP A 218 1.87 3.46 24.71
C ASP A 218 2.68 2.16 24.54
N VAL A 219 3.08 1.83 23.30
CA VAL A 219 3.92 0.65 23.02
C VAL A 219 5.28 0.77 23.72
N PHE A 220 5.85 1.98 23.74
CA PHE A 220 7.15 2.25 24.34
C PHE A 220 7.06 2.91 25.73
N GLU A 221 6.00 2.66 26.50
CA GLU A 221 5.87 3.20 27.85
C GLU A 221 7.12 2.91 28.70
N GLY A 222 7.68 3.95 29.35
CA GLY A 222 8.91 3.85 30.14
C GLY A 222 10.21 3.94 29.33
N TYR A 223 10.14 4.03 28.01
CA TYR A 223 11.26 4.28 27.12
C TYR A 223 11.15 5.65 26.45
N ASP A 224 12.28 6.19 25.99
CA ASP A 224 12.29 7.39 25.16
C ASP A 224 11.68 7.10 23.77
N VAL A 225 10.97 8.10 23.25
CA VAL A 225 10.41 8.10 21.87
C VAL A 225 10.77 9.42 21.23
N VAL A 226 11.54 9.36 20.16
CA VAL A 226 12.02 10.54 19.42
C VAL A 226 11.46 10.49 17.99
N VAL A 227 10.57 11.42 17.67
CA VAL A 227 10.11 11.62 16.28
C VAL A 227 11.20 12.38 15.52
N THR A 228 11.66 11.83 14.42
CA THR A 228 12.69 12.47 13.56
C THR A 228 12.07 13.26 12.44
N ASP A 229 10.95 12.78 11.89
CA ASP A 229 10.24 13.43 10.80
C ASP A 229 8.74 13.16 10.88
N GLU A 230 7.98 14.11 10.31
CA GLU A 230 6.56 13.97 10.02
C GLU A 230 6.32 14.25 8.53
N LEU A 231 5.76 13.30 7.82
CA LEU A 231 5.54 13.35 6.39
C LEU A 231 4.04 13.40 6.11
N PRO A 232 3.54 14.39 5.35
CA PRO A 232 2.18 14.32 4.82
C PRO A 232 2.07 13.09 3.93
N THR A 233 0.91 12.44 3.97
CA THR A 233 0.63 11.31 3.07
C THR A 233 -0.70 11.55 2.36
N GLU A 234 -0.75 11.20 1.08
CA GLU A 234 -1.90 11.45 0.24
C GLU A 234 -2.07 10.39 -0.86
N TRP A 235 -3.29 10.29 -1.35
CA TRP A 235 -3.53 9.61 -2.61
C TRP A 235 -2.94 10.42 -3.77
N HIS A 236 -2.05 9.83 -4.54
CA HIS A 236 -1.45 10.51 -5.68
C HIS A 236 -1.28 9.60 -6.89
N CYS A 237 -1.98 9.92 -7.97
CA CYS A 237 -1.79 9.26 -9.25
C CYS A 237 -1.12 10.19 -10.26
N ASN A 238 0.07 9.83 -10.67
CA ASN A 238 0.88 10.59 -11.63
C ASN A 238 0.66 10.16 -13.09
N CYS A 239 -0.52 9.60 -13.43
CA CYS A 239 -0.86 9.29 -14.81
C CYS A 239 -1.12 10.57 -15.63
N SER A 240 -0.82 10.51 -16.91
CA SER A 240 -1.09 11.59 -17.87
C SER A 240 -1.26 11.03 -19.27
N LYS A 241 -1.88 11.81 -20.17
CA LYS A 241 -2.01 11.43 -21.57
C LYS A 241 -0.64 11.16 -22.21
N GLU A 242 0.38 11.95 -21.85
CA GLU A 242 1.74 11.80 -22.34
C GLU A 242 2.38 10.46 -21.92
N ARG A 243 2.20 10.05 -20.65
CA ARG A 243 2.68 8.74 -20.18
C ARG A 243 2.04 7.61 -20.94
N TYR A 244 0.72 7.66 -21.16
CA TYR A 244 0.01 6.65 -21.95
C TYR A 244 0.36 6.72 -23.43
N TYR A 245 0.61 7.91 -23.99
CA TYR A 245 1.16 8.05 -25.35
C TYR A 245 2.48 7.26 -25.48
N ASN A 246 3.40 7.42 -24.53
CA ASN A 246 4.67 6.71 -24.55
C ASN A 246 4.49 5.19 -24.32
N ALA A 247 3.53 4.78 -23.50
CA ALA A 247 3.19 3.38 -23.30
C ALA A 247 2.64 2.75 -24.59
N VAL A 248 1.71 3.40 -25.28
CA VAL A 248 1.19 2.94 -26.59
C VAL A 248 2.31 2.90 -27.62
N LEU A 249 3.19 3.90 -27.65
CA LEU A 249 4.34 3.93 -28.55
C LEU A 249 5.29 2.73 -28.32
N SER A 250 5.41 2.26 -27.09
CA SER A 250 6.25 1.10 -26.73
C SER A 250 5.70 -0.25 -27.17
N LEU A 251 4.42 -0.34 -27.58
CA LEU A 251 3.84 -1.56 -28.17
C LEU A 251 4.52 -1.93 -29.50
N GLY A 252 5.13 -0.93 -30.16
CA GLY A 252 5.85 -1.13 -31.42
C GLY A 252 4.95 -1.01 -32.66
N LYS A 253 5.63 -0.93 -33.82
CA LYS A 253 5.01 -0.62 -35.13
C LYS A 253 3.84 -1.55 -35.49
N LYS A 254 3.99 -2.85 -35.24
CA LYS A 254 3.00 -3.87 -35.63
C LYS A 254 1.66 -3.69 -34.91
N GLU A 255 1.72 -3.53 -33.60
CA GLU A 255 0.51 -3.38 -32.78
C GLU A 255 -0.17 -2.03 -33.04
N ILE A 256 0.60 -0.94 -33.16
CA ILE A 256 0.04 0.39 -33.51
C ILE A 256 -0.62 0.38 -34.89
N ALA A 257 -0.06 -0.33 -35.88
CA ALA A 257 -0.66 -0.48 -37.18
C ALA A 257 -2.00 -1.24 -37.10
N SER A 258 -2.05 -2.32 -36.33
CA SER A 258 -3.31 -3.08 -36.10
C SER A 258 -4.40 -2.21 -35.46
N LEU A 259 -4.04 -1.43 -34.43
CA LEU A 259 -4.98 -0.50 -33.79
C LEU A 259 -5.48 0.59 -34.78
N LEU A 260 -4.62 1.02 -35.69
CA LEU A 260 -4.98 2.01 -36.70
C LEU A 260 -5.91 1.45 -37.79
N GLU A 261 -5.77 0.16 -38.17
CA GLU A 261 -6.63 -0.53 -39.12
C GLU A 261 -8.09 -0.63 -38.66
N GLU A 262 -8.34 -0.62 -37.34
CA GLU A 262 -9.69 -0.59 -36.77
C GLU A 262 -10.41 0.72 -37.04
N GLY A 263 -9.67 1.82 -37.33
CA GLY A 263 -10.20 3.11 -37.74
C GLY A 263 -10.89 3.94 -36.66
N GLU A 264 -11.00 3.40 -35.43
CA GLU A 264 -11.65 4.04 -34.31
C GLU A 264 -10.63 4.62 -33.33
N PRO A 265 -11.00 5.65 -32.52
CA PRO A 265 -10.16 6.11 -31.44
C PRO A 265 -9.98 5.02 -30.39
N ILE A 266 -8.75 4.80 -29.93
CA ILE A 266 -8.51 3.90 -28.80
C ILE A 266 -8.70 4.63 -27.46
N GLU A 267 -9.21 3.93 -26.47
CA GLU A 267 -9.32 4.42 -25.11
C GLU A 267 -8.47 3.58 -24.16
N VAL A 268 -7.64 4.25 -23.36
CA VAL A 268 -6.79 3.63 -22.34
C VAL A 268 -7.19 4.16 -20.98
N ASN A 269 -7.45 3.23 -20.04
CA ASN A 269 -7.92 3.58 -18.69
C ASN A 269 -6.82 3.37 -17.68
N CYS A 270 -6.67 4.32 -16.75
CA CYS A 270 -5.76 4.18 -15.63
C CYS A 270 -6.40 3.30 -14.56
N GLN A 271 -5.83 2.13 -14.30
CA GLN A 271 -6.33 1.23 -13.25
C GLN A 271 -6.24 1.83 -11.85
N PHE A 272 -5.31 2.77 -11.61
CA PHE A 272 -5.15 3.40 -10.30
C PHE A 272 -6.21 4.46 -9.99
N CYS A 273 -6.60 5.29 -10.96
CA CYS A 273 -7.49 6.43 -10.70
C CYS A 273 -8.70 6.52 -11.61
N ASN A 274 -8.93 5.51 -12.46
CA ASN A 274 -10.02 5.44 -13.42
C ASN A 274 -10.06 6.62 -14.43
N SER A 275 -8.96 7.37 -14.59
CA SER A 275 -8.88 8.38 -15.65
C SER A 275 -8.83 7.72 -17.03
N HIS A 276 -9.52 8.31 -18.00
CA HIS A 276 -9.66 7.83 -19.36
C HIS A 276 -8.86 8.72 -20.32
N TYR A 277 -8.06 8.10 -21.17
CA TYR A 277 -7.26 8.79 -22.20
C TYR A 277 -7.59 8.25 -23.56
N LYS A 278 -8.04 9.14 -24.46
CA LYS A 278 -8.38 8.79 -25.85
C LYS A 278 -7.29 9.25 -26.77
N PHE A 279 -6.95 8.39 -27.74
CA PHE A 279 -6.03 8.67 -28.82
C PHE A 279 -6.76 8.52 -30.16
N SER A 280 -6.76 9.59 -30.94
CA SER A 280 -7.40 9.61 -32.25
C SER A 280 -6.59 8.80 -33.27
N PRO A 281 -7.19 8.41 -34.43
CA PRO A 281 -6.46 7.79 -35.51
C PRO A 281 -5.27 8.62 -36.02
N ASP A 282 -5.36 9.95 -35.95
CA ASP A 282 -4.25 10.82 -36.38
C ASP A 282 -3.10 10.78 -35.36
N GLU A 283 -3.39 10.75 -34.05
CA GLU A 283 -2.35 10.53 -33.01
C GLU A 283 -1.70 9.14 -33.15
N LEU A 284 -2.47 8.10 -33.50
CA LEU A 284 -1.92 6.76 -33.78
C LEU A 284 -1.02 6.74 -35.02
N LYS A 285 -1.36 7.49 -36.06
CA LYS A 285 -0.49 7.66 -37.27
C LYS A 285 0.84 8.31 -36.88
N GLU A 286 0.81 9.36 -36.05
CA GLU A 286 2.05 9.98 -35.54
C GLU A 286 2.91 9.00 -34.75
N MET A 287 2.29 8.20 -33.84
CA MET A 287 2.98 7.16 -33.08
C MET A 287 3.61 6.12 -34.03
N LEU A 288 2.88 5.69 -35.08
CA LEU A 288 3.37 4.72 -36.04
C LEU A 288 4.61 5.23 -36.78
N LEU A 289 4.61 6.51 -37.21
CA LEU A 289 5.77 7.14 -37.83
C LEU A 289 6.97 7.22 -36.89
N LYS A 290 6.76 7.58 -35.63
CA LYS A 290 7.83 7.61 -34.59
C LYS A 290 8.37 6.21 -34.25
N ALA A 291 7.50 5.19 -34.20
CA ALA A 291 7.91 3.81 -33.99
C ALA A 291 8.68 3.20 -35.17
N ALA A 292 8.51 3.76 -36.37
CA ALA A 292 9.24 3.33 -37.59
C ALA A 292 10.63 3.97 -37.72
N ALA A 293 10.89 5.04 -36.95
CA ALA A 293 12.17 5.77 -36.97
C ALA A 293 13.16 5.29 -35.88
N LYS A 294 12.73 4.41 -34.96
CA LYS A 294 13.57 3.70 -33.98
C LYS A 294 13.93 2.30 -34.48
#